data_d3fd64140b51a5652080fafe7f04499b
#
_entry.id   d3fd64140b51a5652080fafe7f04499b
#
_cell.length_a   1.000
_cell.length_b   1.000
_cell.length_c   1.000
_cell.angle_alpha   90.00
_cell.angle_beta   90.00
_cell.angle_gamma   90.00
#
_symmetry.space_group_name_H-M   'P 1'
#
loop_
_entity.id
_entity.type
_entity.pdbx_description
1 polymer ?
#
loop_
_entity_poly.entity_id
_entity_poly.type
_entity_poly.pdbx_seq_one_letter_code
_entity_poly.pdbx_strand_id
1 'polypeptide(L)'
;MKNKNIIIAYLVLTLIFLSEIVLNFNKYSYAGYYTDKIIGWLWLAMTVFIIIRLWKKKAIKAYFGLLIAGIILSILPMMIPFFAILGYFSTFDNYQRIQLNNDYRIERYRPGALSKPHIAIYRQKGILEKNISKVPYIDVLERVLQRSSIDISSDERQEGIQEARFVNANKDSIGVEYQIMNKKQIFYHRIYENQFED
;
A
#
# COMPACT_ATOMS: atom_id res chain seq x y z
N MET A 1 14.46 10.51 -30.55
CA MET A 1 13.41 9.45 -30.61
C MET A 1 12.24 9.96 -31.45
N LYS A 2 11.70 9.13 -32.35
CA LYS A 2 10.49 9.46 -33.12
C LYS A 2 9.29 9.53 -32.18
N ASN A 3 8.40 10.49 -32.36
CA ASN A 3 7.21 10.68 -31.50
C ASN A 3 6.37 9.39 -31.33
N LYS A 4 6.38 8.49 -32.35
CA LYS A 4 5.71 7.19 -32.30
C LYS A 4 6.25 6.30 -31.18
N ASN A 5 7.57 6.22 -31.01
CA ASN A 5 8.18 5.36 -29.98
C ASN A 5 7.88 5.87 -28.57
N ILE A 6 7.81 7.19 -28.37
CA ILE A 6 7.45 7.81 -27.09
C ILE A 6 6.01 7.44 -26.71
N ILE A 7 5.08 7.51 -27.68
CA ILE A 7 3.67 7.18 -27.46
C ILE A 7 3.53 5.67 -27.13
N ILE A 8 4.25 4.79 -27.85
CA ILE A 8 4.22 3.35 -27.57
C ILE A 8 4.75 3.07 -26.14
N ALA A 9 5.88 3.65 -25.76
CA ALA A 9 6.43 3.49 -24.42
C ALA A 9 5.45 3.95 -23.32
N TYR A 10 4.76 5.06 -23.56
CA TYR A 10 3.75 5.57 -22.65
C TYR A 10 2.54 4.64 -22.55
N LEU A 11 2.05 4.09 -23.66
CA LEU A 11 0.94 3.14 -23.65
C LEU A 11 1.29 1.87 -22.88
N VAL A 12 2.51 1.33 -23.07
CA VAL A 12 2.98 0.17 -22.31
C VAL A 12 3.03 0.48 -20.81
N LEU A 13 3.59 1.64 -20.44
CA LEU A 13 3.65 2.06 -19.04
C LEU A 13 2.25 2.27 -18.44
N THR A 14 1.32 2.81 -19.23
CA THR A 14 -0.08 2.98 -18.79
C THR A 14 -0.75 1.62 -18.58
N LEU A 15 -0.48 0.62 -19.41
CA LEU A 15 -1.01 -0.74 -19.20
C LEU A 15 -0.44 -1.38 -17.92
N ILE A 16 0.85 -1.21 -17.64
CA ILE A 16 1.47 -1.68 -16.39
C ILE A 16 0.81 -0.97 -15.19
N PHE A 17 0.64 0.34 -15.25
CA PHE A 17 -0.01 1.11 -14.18
C PHE A 17 -1.48 0.69 -13.96
N LEU A 18 -2.24 0.46 -15.02
CA LEU A 18 -3.61 -0.04 -14.91
C LEU A 18 -3.67 -1.46 -14.34
N SER A 19 -2.73 -2.34 -14.72
CA SER A 19 -2.66 -3.69 -14.15
C SER A 19 -2.37 -3.65 -12.64
N GLU A 20 -1.54 -2.73 -12.18
CA GLU A 20 -1.28 -2.51 -10.75
C GLU A 20 -2.56 -2.10 -10.00
N ILE A 21 -3.33 -1.16 -10.55
CA ILE A 21 -4.61 -0.75 -9.95
C ILE A 21 -5.55 -1.96 -9.83
N VAL A 22 -5.68 -2.77 -10.88
CA VAL A 22 -6.53 -3.98 -10.85
C VAL A 22 -6.03 -5.01 -9.83
N LEU A 23 -4.71 -5.22 -9.74
CA LEU A 23 -4.11 -6.09 -8.73
C LEU A 23 -4.43 -5.61 -7.32
N ASN A 24 -4.32 -4.31 -7.07
CA ASN A 24 -4.57 -3.70 -5.75
C ASN A 24 -6.03 -3.92 -5.29
N PHE A 25 -7.01 -3.80 -6.20
CA PHE A 25 -8.40 -4.14 -5.88
C PHE A 25 -8.57 -5.59 -5.44
N ASN A 26 -7.73 -6.51 -5.92
CA ASN A 26 -7.73 -7.92 -5.57
C ASN A 26 -6.78 -8.25 -4.40
N LYS A 27 -6.28 -7.24 -3.66
CA LYS A 27 -5.32 -7.39 -2.55
C LYS A 27 -3.95 -7.95 -2.99
N TYR A 28 -3.63 -7.89 -4.28
CA TYR A 28 -2.30 -8.19 -4.81
C TYR A 28 -1.55 -6.89 -5.11
N SER A 29 -0.23 -6.96 -5.07
CA SER A 29 0.67 -5.90 -5.55
C SER A 29 1.90 -6.53 -6.20
N TYR A 30 2.67 -5.75 -6.93
CA TYR A 30 3.97 -6.20 -7.39
C TYR A 30 4.92 -6.37 -6.20
N ALA A 31 5.73 -7.44 -6.23
CA ALA A 31 6.69 -7.69 -5.16
C ALA A 31 7.68 -6.54 -5.04
N GLY A 32 7.87 -6.09 -3.81
CA GLY A 32 8.77 -4.97 -3.49
C GLY A 32 8.02 -3.69 -3.13
N TYR A 33 8.40 -3.17 -1.99
CA TYR A 33 7.74 -2.02 -1.35
C TYR A 33 7.62 -0.76 -2.22
N TYR A 34 8.67 -0.44 -2.97
CA TYR A 34 8.69 0.77 -3.79
C TYR A 34 8.21 0.54 -5.21
N THR A 35 7.96 -0.71 -5.63
CA THR A 35 7.64 -1.04 -7.02
C THR A 35 6.41 -0.29 -7.48
N ASP A 36 5.33 -0.35 -6.73
CA ASP A 36 4.07 0.34 -7.04
C ASP A 36 4.27 1.86 -7.07
N LYS A 37 5.02 2.41 -6.10
CA LYS A 37 5.33 3.85 -6.06
C LYS A 37 6.17 4.28 -7.26
N ILE A 38 7.17 3.49 -7.64
CA ILE A 38 8.03 3.78 -8.79
C ILE A 38 7.20 3.76 -10.08
N ILE A 39 6.34 2.76 -10.27
CA ILE A 39 5.46 2.67 -11.45
C ILE A 39 4.56 3.91 -11.52
N GLY A 40 3.90 4.28 -10.43
CA GLY A 40 3.04 5.45 -10.34
C GLY A 40 3.77 6.76 -10.67
N TRP A 41 4.93 7.00 -10.05
CA TRP A 41 5.73 8.20 -10.30
C TRP A 41 6.28 8.25 -11.73
N LEU A 42 6.69 7.11 -12.28
CA LEU A 42 7.20 7.01 -13.64
C LEU A 42 6.08 7.30 -14.67
N TRP A 43 4.88 6.78 -14.39
CA TRP A 43 3.69 7.09 -15.20
C TRP A 43 3.35 8.58 -15.15
N LEU A 44 3.38 9.21 -13.96
CA LEU A 44 3.12 10.63 -13.78
C LEU A 44 4.16 11.48 -14.54
N ALA A 45 5.45 11.17 -14.38
CA ALA A 45 6.52 11.87 -15.08
C ALA A 45 6.39 11.78 -16.61
N MET A 46 6.08 10.56 -17.12
CA MET A 46 5.85 10.35 -18.55
C MET A 46 4.60 11.06 -19.06
N THR A 47 3.55 11.15 -18.24
CA THR A 47 2.34 11.91 -18.56
C THR A 47 2.66 13.40 -18.76
N VAL A 48 3.38 14.00 -17.81
CA VAL A 48 3.82 15.41 -17.91
C VAL A 48 4.72 15.60 -19.13
N PHE A 49 5.69 14.71 -19.34
CA PHE A 49 6.58 14.76 -20.49
C PHE A 49 5.83 14.74 -21.82
N ILE A 50 4.85 13.84 -21.99
CA ILE A 50 4.03 13.75 -23.22
C ILE A 50 3.18 14.99 -23.42
N ILE A 51 2.56 15.52 -22.37
CA ILE A 51 1.78 16.74 -22.44
C ILE A 51 2.65 17.90 -22.96
N ILE A 52 3.83 18.09 -22.39
CA ILE A 52 4.75 19.16 -22.81
C ILE A 52 5.22 18.92 -24.25
N ARG A 53 5.70 17.72 -24.55
CA ARG A 53 6.29 17.38 -25.86
C ARG A 53 5.33 17.46 -27.02
N LEU A 54 4.08 17.06 -26.80
CA LEU A 54 3.07 16.94 -27.84
C LEU A 54 1.94 17.97 -27.71
N TRP A 55 2.15 19.05 -26.96
CA TRP A 55 1.14 20.08 -26.67
C TRP A 55 0.43 20.65 -27.90
N LYS A 56 1.11 20.69 -29.07
CA LYS A 56 0.54 21.16 -30.32
C LYS A 56 -0.60 20.28 -30.86
N LYS A 57 -0.72 19.02 -30.41
CA LYS A 57 -1.77 18.10 -30.86
C LYS A 57 -3.08 18.33 -30.12
N LYS A 58 -4.21 18.45 -30.85
CA LYS A 58 -5.55 18.63 -30.26
C LYS A 58 -5.91 17.50 -29.26
N ALA A 59 -5.57 16.24 -29.60
CA ALA A 59 -5.80 15.09 -28.72
C ALA A 59 -5.11 15.21 -27.36
N ILE A 60 -3.89 15.80 -27.31
CA ILE A 60 -3.18 15.98 -26.04
C ILE A 60 -3.82 17.07 -25.16
N LYS A 61 -4.34 18.13 -25.79
CA LYS A 61 -5.11 19.15 -25.06
C LYS A 61 -6.39 18.59 -24.47
N ALA A 62 -7.10 17.75 -25.25
CA ALA A 62 -8.29 17.05 -24.76
C ALA A 62 -7.95 16.08 -23.60
N TYR A 63 -6.86 15.31 -23.73
CA TYR A 63 -6.36 14.42 -22.67
C TYR A 63 -6.01 15.20 -21.40
N PHE A 64 -5.29 16.32 -21.53
CA PHE A 64 -4.98 17.19 -20.38
C PHE A 64 -6.25 17.74 -19.73
N GLY A 65 -7.22 18.20 -20.52
CA GLY A 65 -8.52 18.65 -20.01
C GLY A 65 -9.25 17.56 -19.24
N LEU A 66 -9.20 16.30 -19.72
CA LEU A 66 -9.80 15.16 -19.06
C LEU A 66 -9.11 14.83 -17.72
N LEU A 67 -7.76 14.94 -17.65
CA LEU A 67 -7.03 14.78 -16.40
C LEU A 67 -7.40 15.86 -15.36
N ILE A 68 -7.49 17.12 -15.78
CA ILE A 68 -7.93 18.23 -14.92
C ILE A 68 -9.35 18.01 -14.43
N ALA A 69 -10.26 17.62 -15.32
CA ALA A 69 -11.63 17.29 -14.94
C ALA A 69 -11.69 16.13 -13.94
N GLY A 70 -10.88 15.10 -14.12
CA GLY A 70 -10.76 14.00 -13.17
C GLY A 70 -10.29 14.45 -11.78
N ILE A 71 -9.29 15.33 -11.71
CA ILE A 71 -8.83 15.91 -10.44
C ILE A 71 -9.95 16.72 -9.77
N ILE A 72 -10.63 17.60 -10.54
CA ILE A 72 -11.74 18.40 -10.01
C ILE A 72 -12.86 17.49 -9.48
N LEU A 73 -13.25 16.47 -10.25
CA LEU A 73 -14.25 15.49 -9.84
C LEU A 73 -13.83 14.70 -8.60
N SER A 74 -12.55 14.46 -8.40
CA SER A 74 -12.05 13.77 -7.19
C SER A 74 -12.15 14.61 -5.92
N ILE A 75 -12.20 15.93 -6.05
CA ILE A 75 -12.34 16.88 -4.93
C ILE A 75 -13.80 17.01 -4.50
N LEU A 76 -14.73 16.98 -5.45
CA LEU A 76 -16.16 17.23 -5.21
C LEU A 76 -16.80 16.29 -4.17
N PRO A 77 -16.64 14.94 -4.20
CA PRO A 77 -17.22 14.06 -3.19
C PRO A 77 -16.38 14.04 -1.91
N MET A 78 -16.53 15.04 -1.05
CA MET A 78 -15.86 15.14 0.27
C MET A 78 -14.33 14.97 0.25
N MET A 79 -13.66 15.21 -0.87
CA MET A 79 -12.21 15.06 -1.07
C MET A 79 -11.66 13.64 -0.82
N ILE A 80 -12.49 12.63 -0.54
CA ILE A 80 -12.03 11.26 -0.24
C ILE A 80 -11.21 10.66 -1.40
N PRO A 81 -11.66 10.71 -2.67
CA PRO A 81 -10.85 10.20 -3.79
C PRO A 81 -9.56 10.99 -3.99
N PHE A 82 -9.57 12.29 -3.75
CA PHE A 82 -8.38 13.13 -3.83
C PHE A 82 -7.31 12.70 -2.83
N PHE A 83 -7.68 12.52 -1.56
CA PHE A 83 -6.74 12.03 -0.54
C PHE A 83 -6.29 10.59 -0.79
N ALA A 84 -7.14 9.73 -1.37
CA ALA A 84 -6.74 8.39 -1.78
C ALA A 84 -5.67 8.42 -2.89
N ILE A 85 -5.83 9.29 -3.90
CA ILE A 85 -4.83 9.50 -4.95
C ILE A 85 -3.53 10.03 -4.34
N LEU A 86 -3.62 11.02 -3.45
CA LEU A 86 -2.45 11.61 -2.79
C LEU A 86 -1.72 10.57 -1.94
N GLY A 87 -2.44 9.75 -1.17
CA GLY A 87 -1.88 8.65 -0.38
C GLY A 87 -1.20 7.60 -1.24
N TYR A 88 -1.78 7.28 -2.41
CA TYR A 88 -1.17 6.35 -3.36
C TYR A 88 0.23 6.80 -3.81
N PHE A 89 0.41 8.09 -4.14
CA PHE A 89 1.68 8.64 -4.60
C PHE A 89 2.64 9.01 -3.47
N SER A 90 2.18 9.07 -2.22
CA SER A 90 3.00 9.44 -1.06
C SER A 90 3.32 8.21 -0.21
N THR A 91 4.30 8.37 0.67
CA THR A 91 4.66 7.37 1.69
C THR A 91 4.26 7.81 3.10
N PHE A 92 3.46 8.88 3.22
CA PHE A 92 3.08 9.43 4.52
C PHE A 92 2.32 8.47 5.43
N ASP A 93 1.66 7.46 4.83
CA ASP A 93 0.84 6.50 5.55
C ASP A 93 1.63 5.28 6.04
N ASN A 94 2.88 5.11 5.60
CA ASN A 94 3.71 3.96 5.96
C ASN A 94 4.73 4.33 7.02
N TYR A 95 4.55 3.80 8.24
CA TYR A 95 5.43 4.11 9.37
C TYR A 95 6.58 3.14 9.47
N GLN A 96 6.34 1.86 9.21
CA GLN A 96 7.31 0.81 9.45
C GLN A 96 7.11 -0.38 8.53
N ARG A 97 8.23 -0.97 8.11
CA ARG A 97 8.28 -2.19 7.33
C ARG A 97 9.34 -3.11 7.88
N ILE A 98 9.00 -4.37 8.06
CA ILE A 98 9.92 -5.39 8.58
C ILE A 98 9.76 -6.65 7.74
N GLN A 99 10.90 -7.16 7.22
CA GLN A 99 10.94 -8.45 6.56
C GLN A 99 11.01 -9.54 7.63
N LEU A 100 10.07 -10.48 7.59
CA LEU A 100 10.04 -11.60 8.52
C LEU A 100 10.93 -12.76 8.06
N ASN A 101 10.80 -13.10 6.77
CA ASN A 101 11.60 -14.11 6.07
C ASN A 101 11.51 -13.89 4.55
N ASN A 102 11.94 -14.85 3.74
CA ASN A 102 11.89 -14.72 2.28
C ASN A 102 10.48 -14.60 1.70
N ASP A 103 9.48 -15.17 2.39
CA ASP A 103 8.11 -15.26 1.90
C ASP A 103 7.17 -14.23 2.50
N TYR A 104 7.48 -13.74 3.71
CA TYR A 104 6.57 -12.87 4.47
C TYR A 104 7.23 -11.58 4.90
N ARG A 105 6.48 -10.49 4.79
CA ARG A 105 6.81 -9.18 5.33
C ARG A 105 5.61 -8.56 6.02
N ILE A 106 5.86 -7.68 6.96
CA ILE A 106 4.84 -6.87 7.63
C ILE A 106 5.03 -5.40 7.30
N GLU A 107 3.92 -4.71 7.28
CA GLU A 107 3.85 -3.25 7.19
C GLU A 107 2.96 -2.71 8.28
N ARG A 108 3.46 -1.70 8.99
CA ARG A 108 2.63 -0.84 9.84
C ARG A 108 2.32 0.41 9.06
N TYR A 109 1.06 0.66 8.80
CA TYR A 109 0.61 1.78 7.99
C TYR A 109 -0.72 2.35 8.49
N ARG A 110 -1.04 3.56 8.03
CA ARG A 110 -2.32 4.21 8.29
C ARG A 110 -3.06 4.35 6.95
N PRO A 111 -4.22 3.70 6.77
CA PRO A 111 -4.94 3.70 5.47
C PRO A 111 -5.55 5.07 5.09
N GLY A 112 -5.38 6.10 5.89
CA GLY A 112 -5.85 7.46 5.62
C GLY A 112 -5.62 8.37 6.82
N ALA A 113 -5.66 9.67 6.61
CA ALA A 113 -5.30 10.69 7.61
C ALA A 113 -6.08 10.56 8.94
N LEU A 114 -7.33 10.12 8.88
CA LEU A 114 -8.21 9.94 10.06
C LEU A 114 -8.29 8.50 10.55
N SER A 115 -7.65 7.55 9.87
CA SER A 115 -7.71 6.14 10.24
C SER A 115 -6.69 5.79 11.33
N LYS A 116 -6.96 4.73 12.07
CA LYS A 116 -6.03 4.18 13.06
C LYS A 116 -4.91 3.40 12.35
N PRO A 117 -3.70 3.28 12.95
CA PRO A 117 -2.64 2.43 12.41
C PRO A 117 -3.08 0.97 12.33
N HIS A 118 -2.67 0.28 11.27
CA HIS A 118 -2.89 -1.14 11.05
C HIS A 118 -1.57 -1.84 10.79
N ILE A 119 -1.55 -3.15 11.04
CA ILE A 119 -0.50 -4.06 10.58
C ILE A 119 -1.08 -4.92 9.47
N ALA A 120 -0.40 -4.95 8.34
CA ALA A 120 -0.69 -5.88 7.24
C ALA A 120 0.44 -6.87 7.08
N ILE A 121 0.09 -8.12 6.75
CA ILE A 121 1.06 -9.17 6.39
C ILE A 121 0.90 -9.44 4.91
N TYR A 122 2.03 -9.42 4.22
CA TYR A 122 2.14 -9.73 2.80
C TYR A 122 2.89 -11.05 2.62
N ARG A 123 2.35 -11.88 1.74
CA ARG A 123 3.00 -13.12 1.29
C ARG A 123 3.49 -12.96 -0.12
N GLN A 124 4.78 -13.16 -0.34
CA GLN A 124 5.39 -13.09 -1.66
C GLN A 124 5.15 -14.38 -2.43
N LYS A 125 4.73 -14.26 -3.70
CA LYS A 125 4.61 -15.35 -4.67
C LYS A 125 5.29 -14.91 -5.98
N GLY A 126 6.60 -15.16 -6.11
CA GLY A 126 7.38 -14.74 -7.27
C GLY A 126 7.44 -13.22 -7.42
N ILE A 127 6.92 -12.69 -8.52
CA ILE A 127 6.90 -11.24 -8.81
C ILE A 127 5.71 -10.51 -8.20
N LEU A 128 4.79 -11.24 -7.58
CA LEU A 128 3.60 -10.68 -6.92
C LEU A 128 3.66 -10.95 -5.43
N GLU A 129 2.99 -10.11 -4.66
CA GLU A 129 2.71 -10.31 -3.25
C GLU A 129 1.22 -10.12 -2.98
N LYS A 130 0.71 -10.85 -1.99
CA LYS A 130 -0.69 -10.81 -1.58
C LYS A 130 -0.79 -10.37 -0.14
N ASN A 131 -1.66 -9.41 0.13
CA ASN A 131 -2.04 -9.06 1.49
C ASN A 131 -2.93 -10.18 2.05
N ILE A 132 -2.41 -10.94 3.03
CA ILE A 132 -3.09 -12.11 3.60
C ILE A 132 -3.71 -11.85 4.96
N SER A 133 -3.32 -10.78 5.65
CA SER A 133 -3.88 -10.40 6.94
C SER A 133 -3.76 -8.91 7.18
N LYS A 134 -4.77 -8.33 7.81
CA LYS A 134 -4.80 -6.93 8.23
C LYS A 134 -5.49 -6.83 9.57
N VAL A 135 -4.79 -6.28 10.58
CA VAL A 135 -5.32 -6.09 11.92
C VAL A 135 -5.04 -4.67 12.42
N PRO A 136 -5.87 -4.10 13.30
CA PRO A 136 -5.54 -2.85 13.97
C PRO A 136 -4.25 -3.00 14.78
N TYR A 137 -3.38 -2.00 14.75
CA TYR A 137 -2.13 -2.02 15.52
C TYR A 137 -2.38 -2.10 17.04
N ILE A 138 -3.49 -1.53 17.49
CA ILE A 138 -3.87 -1.55 18.91
C ILE A 138 -4.06 -2.99 19.44
N ASP A 139 -4.60 -3.91 18.62
CA ASP A 139 -4.81 -5.30 19.04
C ASP A 139 -3.48 -6.01 19.30
N VAL A 140 -2.46 -5.69 18.50
CA VAL A 140 -1.10 -6.20 18.71
C VAL A 140 -0.48 -5.57 19.95
N LEU A 141 -0.69 -4.26 20.19
CA LEU A 141 -0.22 -3.60 21.40
C LEU A 141 -0.85 -4.17 22.66
N GLU A 142 -2.16 -4.38 22.69
CA GLU A 142 -2.86 -5.01 23.81
C GLU A 142 -2.24 -6.37 24.17
N ARG A 143 -1.97 -7.17 23.14
CA ARG A 143 -1.37 -8.49 23.34
C ARG A 143 0.07 -8.41 23.83
N VAL A 144 0.90 -7.54 23.24
CA VAL A 144 2.32 -7.42 23.59
C VAL A 144 2.49 -6.78 24.96
N LEU A 145 1.73 -5.74 25.27
CA LEU A 145 1.80 -5.03 26.53
C LEU A 145 1.03 -5.72 27.65
N GLN A 146 0.14 -6.66 27.33
CA GLN A 146 -0.79 -7.32 28.24
C GLN A 146 -1.65 -6.31 29.02
N ARG A 147 -2.15 -5.31 28.30
CA ARG A 147 -3.00 -4.23 28.83
C ARG A 147 -4.16 -3.97 27.87
N SER A 148 -5.27 -3.46 28.41
CA SER A 148 -6.41 -3.03 27.61
C SER A 148 -6.05 -1.79 26.78
N SER A 149 -6.69 -1.62 25.63
CA SER A 149 -6.55 -0.42 24.79
C SER A 149 -6.86 0.89 25.53
N ILE A 150 -7.71 0.84 26.54
CA ILE A 150 -8.06 2.02 27.36
C ILE A 150 -6.85 2.47 28.19
N ASP A 151 -6.06 1.53 28.67
CA ASP A 151 -4.88 1.76 29.52
C ASP A 151 -3.61 2.12 28.72
N ILE A 152 -3.65 2.00 27.40
CA ILE A 152 -2.55 2.34 26.52
C ILE A 152 -2.65 3.83 26.14
N SER A 153 -1.66 4.61 26.54
CA SER A 153 -1.62 6.06 26.26
C SER A 153 -1.48 6.37 24.77
N SER A 154 -1.79 7.60 24.39
CA SER A 154 -1.65 8.07 23.00
C SER A 154 -0.21 7.97 22.49
N ASP A 155 0.78 8.22 23.35
CA ASP A 155 2.19 8.16 23.00
C ASP A 155 2.64 6.70 22.78
N GLU A 156 2.22 5.78 23.67
CA GLU A 156 2.48 4.35 23.51
C GLU A 156 1.87 3.76 22.24
N ARG A 157 0.71 4.29 21.77
CA ARG A 157 0.09 3.89 20.50
C ARG A 157 0.91 4.32 19.26
N GLN A 158 1.78 5.31 19.41
CA GLN A 158 2.66 5.79 18.35
C GLN A 158 3.99 5.05 18.32
N GLU A 159 4.35 4.37 19.43
CA GLU A 159 5.58 3.58 19.51
C GLU A 159 5.70 2.57 18.35
N GLY A 160 6.94 2.41 17.88
CA GLY A 160 7.26 1.51 16.79
C GLY A 160 7.45 0.06 17.25
N ILE A 161 7.38 -0.84 16.29
CA ILE A 161 7.81 -2.23 16.47
C ILE A 161 9.34 -2.21 16.47
N GLN A 162 9.96 -2.62 17.58
CA GLN A 162 11.43 -2.69 17.70
C GLN A 162 11.99 -3.87 16.91
N GLU A 163 11.30 -5.02 16.99
CA GLU A 163 11.66 -6.23 16.27
C GLU A 163 10.39 -7.05 15.98
N ALA A 164 10.38 -7.73 14.84
CA ALA A 164 9.37 -8.74 14.53
C ALA A 164 10.04 -9.95 13.92
N ARG A 165 9.65 -11.16 14.39
CA ARG A 165 10.19 -12.43 13.93
C ARG A 165 9.07 -13.37 13.52
N PHE A 166 9.27 -14.08 12.42
CA PHE A 166 8.40 -15.17 12.03
C PHE A 166 8.52 -16.33 13.01
N VAL A 167 7.38 -16.85 13.47
CA VAL A 167 7.33 -18.01 14.38
C VAL A 167 6.88 -19.24 13.60
N ASN A 168 5.66 -19.22 13.08
CA ASN A 168 5.09 -20.30 12.31
C ASN A 168 3.96 -19.78 11.40
N ALA A 169 3.59 -20.58 10.41
CA ALA A 169 2.39 -20.33 9.60
C ALA A 169 1.60 -21.64 9.49
N ASN A 170 0.32 -21.55 9.81
CA ASN A 170 -0.66 -22.60 9.61
C ASN A 170 -1.61 -22.19 8.47
N LYS A 171 -2.55 -23.07 8.13
CA LYS A 171 -3.53 -22.82 7.08
C LYS A 171 -4.38 -21.55 7.34
N ASP A 172 -4.68 -21.25 8.61
CA ASP A 172 -5.63 -20.21 9.02
C ASP A 172 -4.97 -19.02 9.74
N SER A 173 -3.70 -19.16 10.13
CA SER A 173 -3.01 -18.13 10.90
C SER A 173 -1.51 -18.12 10.69
N ILE A 174 -0.92 -16.95 10.92
CA ILE A 174 0.53 -16.73 10.95
C ILE A 174 0.92 -16.15 12.31
N GLY A 175 1.83 -16.82 12.99
CA GLY A 175 2.41 -16.38 14.26
C GLY A 175 3.61 -15.48 14.03
N VAL A 176 3.56 -14.30 14.60
CA VAL A 176 4.65 -13.32 14.59
C VAL A 176 4.97 -12.92 16.02
N GLU A 177 6.22 -13.06 16.42
CA GLU A 177 6.72 -12.53 17.67
C GLU A 177 7.07 -11.05 17.48
N TYR A 178 6.41 -10.20 18.24
CA TYR A 178 6.66 -8.75 18.25
C TYR A 178 7.44 -8.35 19.49
N GLN A 179 8.41 -7.46 19.31
CA GLN A 179 9.04 -6.72 20.40
C GLN A 179 8.61 -5.25 20.31
N ILE A 180 7.91 -4.77 21.34
CA ILE A 180 7.45 -3.39 21.46
C ILE A 180 7.70 -2.95 22.90
N MET A 181 8.34 -1.79 23.12
CA MET A 181 8.66 -1.26 24.43
C MET A 181 9.40 -2.29 25.32
N ASN A 182 10.35 -3.01 24.71
CA ASN A 182 11.14 -4.09 25.33
C ASN A 182 10.33 -5.30 25.84
N LYS A 183 9.03 -5.38 25.53
CA LYS A 183 8.21 -6.55 25.80
C LYS A 183 8.10 -7.40 24.53
N LYS A 184 8.19 -8.73 24.70
CA LYS A 184 8.08 -9.69 23.60
C LYS A 184 6.85 -10.56 23.79
N GLN A 185 6.05 -10.71 22.73
CA GLN A 185 4.90 -11.62 22.70
C GLN A 185 4.59 -12.08 21.29
N ILE A 186 4.02 -13.28 21.18
CA ILE A 186 3.54 -13.82 19.92
C ILE A 186 2.10 -13.37 19.70
N PHE A 187 1.85 -12.82 18.52
CA PHE A 187 0.50 -12.50 18.04
C PHE A 187 0.19 -13.38 16.83
N TYR A 188 -0.97 -14.02 16.82
CA TYR A 188 -1.45 -14.85 15.71
C TYR A 188 -2.38 -14.04 14.83
N HIS A 189 -1.93 -13.77 13.62
CA HIS A 189 -2.71 -13.08 12.59
C HIS A 189 -3.56 -14.07 11.84
N ARG A 190 -4.87 -13.84 11.77
CA ARG A 190 -5.76 -14.66 10.97
C ARG A 190 -5.53 -14.40 9.48
N ILE A 191 -5.47 -15.46 8.67
CA ILE A 191 -5.32 -15.39 7.22
C ILE A 191 -6.71 -15.35 6.59
N TYR A 192 -6.96 -14.32 5.76
CA TYR A 192 -8.25 -14.15 5.07
C TYR A 192 -8.39 -15.02 3.80
N GLU A 193 -7.34 -15.75 3.41
CA GLU A 193 -7.30 -16.51 2.16
C GLU A 193 -8.36 -17.61 2.08
N ASN A 194 -8.83 -18.10 3.24
CA ASN A 194 -9.73 -19.26 3.34
C ASN A 194 -11.22 -18.88 3.54
N GLN A 195 -11.61 -17.61 3.46
CA GLN A 195 -13.02 -17.21 3.66
C GLN A 195 -13.87 -17.22 2.38
N PHE A 196 -13.29 -17.57 1.21
CA PHE A 196 -13.96 -17.53 -0.08
C PHE A 196 -13.81 -18.81 -0.91
N GLU A 197 -13.39 -19.92 -0.30
CA GLU A 197 -13.30 -21.24 -0.94
C GLU A 197 -14.40 -22.23 -0.49
N ASP A 198 -15.47 -21.75 0.15
CA ASP A 198 -16.68 -22.53 0.47
C ASP A 198 -17.86 -22.13 -0.42
#